data_4c81dc607d041c673d29f2196c7b8292
#
_entry.id   4c81dc607d041c673d29f2196c7b8292
#
_cell.length_a   1.000
_cell.length_b   1.000
_cell.length_c   1.000
_cell.angle_alpha   90.00
_cell.angle_beta   90.00
_cell.angle_gamma   90.00
#
_symmetry.space_group_name_H-M   'P 1'
#
loop_
_entity.id
_entity.type
_entity.pdbx_description
1 polymer ?
#
loop_
_entity_poly.entity_id
_entity_poly.type
_entity_poly.pdbx_seq_one_letter_code
_entity_poly.pdbx_strand_id
1 'polypeptide(L)'
;IAPCFRDEDARADRSPGEFYQLDMEMAFASQEDVFSVVEEVLPPVFEKYGVYKTASKAPFVRIPYLESMDKYGSDKPDLRIDLVLQDATEVMADCGFGPFEGQTVKAIVVDGFTATRKVIDGICAEVEVQTANKAFWFKLDENGELVGGIAKFLQDRKEAVIAALGLKPGDFVGLTAGKKLAAQKTA
;
A
#
# COMPACT_ATOMS: atom_id res chain seq x y z
N ILE A 1 -9.40 -32.85 1.23
CA ILE A 1 -10.31 -31.82 0.64
C ILE A 1 -11.69 -32.05 1.23
N ALA A 2 -12.26 -31.03 1.87
CA ALA A 2 -13.57 -31.15 2.50
C ALA A 2 -14.42 -29.90 2.25
N PRO A 3 -15.75 -30.02 2.20
CA PRO A 3 -16.64 -28.88 2.20
C PRO A 3 -16.61 -28.21 3.58
N CYS A 4 -16.52 -26.89 3.58
CA CYS A 4 -16.50 -26.06 4.77
C CYS A 4 -17.65 -25.05 4.74
N PHE A 5 -18.22 -24.80 5.90
CA PHE A 5 -19.33 -23.85 6.10
C PHE A 5 -18.92 -22.86 7.17
N ARG A 6 -19.08 -21.56 6.92
CA ARG A 6 -18.82 -20.51 7.88
C ARG A 6 -19.97 -19.54 7.95
N ASP A 7 -20.43 -19.26 9.16
CA ASP A 7 -21.43 -18.24 9.45
C ASP A 7 -20.70 -16.90 9.68
N GLU A 8 -20.23 -16.33 8.58
CA GLU A 8 -19.54 -15.03 8.54
C GLU A 8 -20.23 -14.16 7.49
N ASP A 9 -20.04 -12.84 7.55
CA ASP A 9 -20.50 -11.94 6.51
C ASP A 9 -19.92 -12.36 5.15
N ALA A 10 -20.78 -12.94 4.32
CA ALA A 10 -20.39 -13.46 3.02
C ALA A 10 -19.98 -12.31 2.11
N ARG A 11 -18.73 -12.37 1.64
CA ARG A 11 -18.23 -11.52 0.56
C ARG A 11 -18.14 -12.36 -0.70
N ALA A 12 -18.96 -12.03 -1.70
CA ALA A 12 -19.08 -12.80 -2.93
C ALA A 12 -17.75 -13.02 -3.68
N ASP A 13 -16.78 -12.13 -3.44
CA ASP A 13 -15.45 -12.17 -4.07
C ASP A 13 -14.40 -12.98 -3.29
N ARG A 14 -14.62 -13.28 -2.00
CA ARG A 14 -13.58 -13.88 -1.14
C ARG A 14 -14.03 -14.97 -0.22
N SER A 15 -15.23 -14.86 0.32
CA SER A 15 -15.68 -15.70 1.43
C SER A 15 -17.13 -16.07 1.24
N PRO A 16 -17.45 -16.97 0.29
CA PRO A 16 -18.77 -17.59 0.22
C PRO A 16 -18.99 -18.39 1.53
N GLY A 17 -20.19 -18.42 2.03
CA GLY A 17 -20.52 -19.17 3.25
C GLY A 17 -20.25 -20.67 3.15
N GLU A 18 -20.21 -21.21 1.91
CA GLU A 18 -19.86 -22.59 1.58
C GLU A 18 -18.65 -22.60 0.62
N PHE A 19 -17.63 -23.37 0.94
CA PHE A 19 -16.43 -23.54 0.10
C PHE A 19 -15.74 -24.86 0.36
N TYR A 20 -14.82 -25.25 -0.54
CA TYR A 20 -13.94 -26.39 -0.32
C TYR A 20 -12.58 -25.92 0.15
N GLN A 21 -12.02 -26.63 1.12
CA GLN A 21 -10.70 -26.37 1.64
C GLN A 21 -9.75 -27.49 1.22
N LEU A 22 -8.61 -27.14 0.62
CA LEU A 22 -7.48 -28.04 0.51
C LEU A 22 -6.63 -27.83 1.76
N ASP A 23 -6.69 -28.77 2.67
CA ASP A 23 -5.96 -28.75 3.92
C ASP A 23 -4.79 -29.71 3.86
N MET A 24 -3.65 -29.24 4.38
CA MET A 24 -2.39 -29.98 4.30
C MET A 24 -1.61 -29.82 5.59
N GLU A 25 -1.30 -30.93 6.25
CA GLU A 25 -0.49 -30.97 7.46
C GLU A 25 0.78 -31.77 7.20
N MET A 26 1.91 -31.27 7.68
CA MET A 26 3.22 -31.90 7.53
C MET A 26 3.88 -32.11 8.91
N ALA A 27 4.28 -33.34 9.22
CA ALA A 27 5.03 -33.65 10.43
C ALA A 27 6.53 -33.38 10.24
N PHE A 28 7.21 -32.92 11.30
CA PHE A 28 8.65 -32.67 11.32
C PHE A 28 9.16 -31.72 10.22
N ALA A 29 8.28 -30.85 9.70
CA ALA A 29 8.58 -29.92 8.63
C ALA A 29 8.99 -28.53 9.18
N SER A 30 9.94 -27.91 8.50
CA SER A 30 10.27 -26.49 8.66
C SER A 30 9.34 -25.60 7.81
N GLN A 31 9.41 -24.30 8.00
CA GLN A 31 8.70 -23.33 7.15
C GLN A 31 9.06 -23.48 5.66
N GLU A 32 10.35 -23.72 5.36
CA GLU A 32 10.81 -23.87 3.97
C GLU A 32 10.28 -25.14 3.31
N ASP A 33 10.08 -26.22 4.07
CA ASP A 33 9.46 -27.43 3.55
C ASP A 33 8.02 -27.19 3.13
N VAL A 34 7.25 -26.42 3.92
CA VAL A 34 5.89 -26.03 3.58
C VAL A 34 5.88 -25.12 2.34
N PHE A 35 6.78 -24.15 2.27
CA PHE A 35 6.89 -23.28 1.10
C PHE A 35 7.22 -24.07 -0.17
N SER A 36 8.12 -25.02 -0.10
CA SER A 36 8.47 -25.87 -1.25
C SER A 36 7.27 -26.63 -1.80
N VAL A 37 6.43 -27.19 -0.94
CA VAL A 37 5.20 -27.87 -1.36
C VAL A 37 4.20 -26.90 -2.01
N VAL A 38 4.02 -25.72 -1.43
CA VAL A 38 3.13 -24.68 -2.00
C VAL A 38 3.63 -24.24 -3.39
N GLU A 39 4.93 -24.03 -3.53
CA GLU A 39 5.58 -23.64 -4.79
C GLU A 39 5.54 -24.73 -5.86
N GLU A 40 5.47 -25.98 -5.48
CA GLU A 40 5.28 -27.09 -6.40
C GLU A 40 3.81 -27.25 -6.85
N VAL A 41 2.86 -27.04 -5.94
CA VAL A 41 1.43 -27.28 -6.18
C VAL A 41 0.76 -26.13 -6.92
N LEU A 42 0.98 -24.87 -6.52
CA LEU A 42 0.20 -23.74 -7.03
C LEU A 42 0.46 -23.42 -8.51
N PRO A 43 1.70 -23.33 -9.03
CA PRO A 43 1.93 -22.93 -10.41
C PRO A 43 1.23 -23.83 -11.43
N PRO A 44 1.31 -25.17 -11.37
CA PRO A 44 0.59 -26.04 -12.31
C PRO A 44 -0.93 -25.89 -12.27
N VAL A 45 -1.50 -25.57 -11.10
CA VAL A 45 -2.94 -25.32 -10.96
C VAL A 45 -3.34 -24.07 -11.73
N PHE A 46 -2.61 -22.96 -11.56
CA PHE A 46 -2.88 -21.72 -12.28
C PHE A 46 -2.60 -21.84 -13.79
N GLU A 47 -1.56 -22.55 -14.20
CA GLU A 47 -1.27 -22.81 -15.60
C GLU A 47 -2.36 -23.64 -16.28
N LYS A 48 -2.90 -24.62 -15.57
CA LYS A 48 -3.93 -25.51 -16.13
C LYS A 48 -5.33 -24.91 -16.09
N TYR A 49 -5.70 -24.25 -14.99
CA TYR A 49 -7.07 -23.83 -14.72
C TYR A 49 -7.26 -22.30 -14.71
N GLY A 50 -6.20 -21.53 -14.54
CA GLY A 50 -6.25 -20.07 -14.54
C GLY A 50 -6.68 -19.49 -15.89
N VAL A 51 -7.27 -18.30 -15.89
CA VAL A 51 -7.73 -17.62 -17.12
C VAL A 51 -6.56 -17.34 -18.06
N TYR A 52 -5.44 -16.86 -17.52
CA TYR A 52 -4.28 -16.46 -18.32
C TYR A 52 -3.31 -17.61 -18.64
N LYS A 53 -3.52 -18.78 -18.07
CA LYS A 53 -2.64 -19.96 -18.26
C LYS A 53 -1.16 -19.70 -17.93
N THR A 54 -0.92 -18.79 -17.01
CA THR A 54 0.42 -18.43 -16.54
C THR A 54 0.44 -18.37 -15.01
N ALA A 55 1.59 -18.65 -14.43
CA ALA A 55 1.83 -18.53 -13.00
C ALA A 55 3.22 -17.94 -12.72
N SER A 56 3.38 -17.37 -11.54
CA SER A 56 4.70 -17.00 -11.04
C SER A 56 5.56 -18.25 -10.89
N LYS A 57 6.84 -18.15 -11.26
CA LYS A 57 7.79 -19.24 -11.10
C LYS A 57 8.33 -19.30 -9.67
N ALA A 58 8.57 -20.49 -9.19
CA ALA A 58 9.30 -20.70 -7.93
C ALA A 58 10.79 -20.29 -8.08
N PRO A 59 11.46 -19.83 -7.00
CA PRO A 59 10.88 -19.55 -5.69
C PRO A 59 10.02 -18.27 -5.71
N PHE A 60 8.93 -18.28 -4.96
CA PHE A 60 8.09 -17.09 -4.81
C PHE A 60 8.81 -16.00 -3.99
N VAL A 61 8.46 -14.74 -4.24
CA VAL A 61 9.00 -13.61 -3.49
C VAL A 61 8.70 -13.77 -2.00
N ARG A 62 9.70 -13.63 -1.15
CA ARG A 62 9.58 -13.65 0.30
C ARG A 62 9.58 -12.21 0.80
N ILE A 63 8.48 -11.75 1.36
CA ILE A 63 8.36 -10.42 1.93
C ILE A 63 8.11 -10.54 3.43
N PRO A 64 9.03 -10.09 4.30
CA PRO A 64 8.79 -10.05 5.74
C PRO A 64 7.58 -9.19 6.08
N TYR A 65 6.80 -9.60 7.08
CA TYR A 65 5.58 -8.89 7.48
C TYR A 65 5.80 -7.39 7.74
N LEU A 66 6.84 -7.04 8.49
CA LEU A 66 7.12 -5.64 8.79
C LEU A 66 7.50 -4.84 7.54
N GLU A 67 8.19 -5.44 6.60
CA GLU A 67 8.51 -4.82 5.32
C GLU A 67 7.25 -4.64 4.46
N SER A 68 6.38 -5.65 4.42
CA SER A 68 5.10 -5.56 3.70
C SER A 68 4.23 -4.43 4.26
N MET A 69 4.12 -4.33 5.57
CA MET A 69 3.38 -3.25 6.22
C MET A 69 4.02 -1.88 5.99
N ASP A 70 5.34 -1.80 5.95
CA ASP A 70 6.04 -0.51 5.78
C ASP A 70 5.97 0.02 4.35
N LYS A 71 6.06 -0.88 3.36
CA LYS A 71 6.07 -0.55 1.93
C LYS A 71 4.68 -0.50 1.28
N TYR A 72 3.73 -1.28 1.77
CA TYR A 72 2.44 -1.45 1.10
C TYR A 72 1.23 -1.25 2.02
N GLY A 73 1.43 -1.03 3.31
CA GLY A 73 0.35 -0.87 4.28
C GLY A 73 -0.51 -2.13 4.49
N SER A 74 -0.12 -3.27 3.92
CA SER A 74 -0.89 -4.51 3.88
C SER A 74 0.00 -5.73 4.09
N ASP A 75 -0.56 -6.76 4.72
CA ASP A 75 0.04 -8.10 4.80
C ASP A 75 -0.20 -8.94 3.52
N LYS A 76 -0.96 -8.41 2.56
CA LYS A 76 -1.30 -9.02 1.27
C LYS A 76 -1.15 -8.02 0.13
N PRO A 77 0.09 -7.56 -0.15
CA PRO A 77 0.31 -6.53 -1.16
C PRO A 77 0.02 -7.05 -2.57
N ASP A 78 -0.61 -6.22 -3.39
CA ASP A 78 -0.73 -6.46 -4.82
C ASP A 78 0.52 -5.91 -5.53
N LEU A 79 1.47 -6.78 -5.83
CA LEU A 79 2.74 -6.41 -6.46
C LEU A 79 2.63 -6.01 -7.94
N ARG A 80 1.41 -5.99 -8.50
CA ARG A 80 1.16 -5.43 -9.85
C ARG A 80 1.04 -3.91 -9.82
N ILE A 81 0.88 -3.34 -8.62
CA ILE A 81 0.78 -1.90 -8.40
C ILE A 81 2.16 -1.39 -7.98
N ASP A 82 2.76 -0.52 -8.77
CA ASP A 82 4.10 0.03 -8.53
C ASP A 82 4.12 1.21 -7.55
N LEU A 83 3.06 1.40 -6.76
CA LEU A 83 2.99 2.42 -5.73
C LEU A 83 3.52 1.86 -4.41
N VAL A 84 4.61 2.46 -3.92
CA VAL A 84 5.26 2.07 -2.67
C VAL A 84 5.21 3.23 -1.69
N LEU A 85 4.81 2.92 -0.45
CA LEU A 85 4.82 3.89 0.64
C LEU A 85 6.26 4.31 0.96
N GLN A 86 6.47 5.61 1.07
CA GLN A 86 7.74 6.20 1.51
C GLN A 86 7.59 6.77 2.93
N ASP A 87 8.62 6.66 3.74
CA ASP A 87 8.66 7.31 5.05
C ASP A 87 9.06 8.77 4.88
N ALA A 88 8.11 9.66 5.15
CA ALA A 88 8.30 11.10 5.07
C ALA A 88 8.43 11.75 6.46
N THR A 89 8.49 10.94 7.53
CA THR A 89 8.42 11.43 8.91
C THR A 89 9.50 12.48 9.20
N GLU A 90 10.75 12.20 8.86
CA GLU A 90 11.87 13.10 9.14
C GLU A 90 11.76 14.42 8.35
N VAL A 91 11.49 14.32 7.04
CA VAL A 91 11.42 15.50 6.17
C VAL A 91 10.19 16.37 6.44
N MET A 92 9.13 15.79 7.03
CA MET A 92 7.91 16.50 7.42
C MET A 92 7.91 16.96 8.89
N ALA A 93 8.89 16.53 9.70
CA ALA A 93 9.03 16.98 11.08
C ALA A 93 9.20 18.50 11.14
N ASP A 94 8.56 19.13 12.15
CA ASP A 94 8.67 20.57 12.41
C ASP A 94 8.38 21.49 11.20
N CYS A 95 7.53 21.04 10.27
CA CYS A 95 7.12 21.88 9.14
C CYS A 95 6.03 22.91 9.51
N GLY A 96 5.61 22.96 10.77
CA GLY A 96 4.56 23.85 11.25
C GLY A 96 3.14 23.42 10.85
N PHE A 97 2.98 22.20 10.34
CA PHE A 97 1.69 21.62 10.06
C PHE A 97 1.25 20.70 11.20
N GLY A 98 0.43 21.20 12.12
CA GLY A 98 0.04 20.52 13.36
C GLY A 98 -0.33 19.03 13.23
N PRO A 99 -1.07 18.57 12.20
CA PRO A 99 -1.37 17.14 12.03
C PRO A 99 -0.15 16.23 11.90
N PHE A 100 1.04 16.74 11.59
CA PHE A 100 2.27 15.95 11.46
C PHE A 100 3.13 15.95 12.72
N GLU A 101 2.85 16.84 13.67
CA GLU A 101 3.66 16.98 14.89
C GLU A 101 3.66 15.68 15.71
N GLY A 102 4.86 15.10 15.91
CA GLY A 102 5.05 13.87 16.67
C GLY A 102 4.40 12.62 16.07
N GLN A 103 4.00 12.67 14.79
CA GLN A 103 3.38 11.55 14.10
C GLN A 103 4.33 10.89 13.10
N THR A 104 4.09 9.63 12.80
CA THR A 104 4.66 9.00 11.60
C THR A 104 3.92 9.55 10.37
N VAL A 105 4.66 9.99 9.37
CA VAL A 105 4.11 10.46 8.10
C VAL A 105 4.51 9.51 6.99
N LYS A 106 3.52 8.99 6.26
CA LYS A 106 3.74 8.17 5.07
C LYS A 106 3.31 8.95 3.83
N ALA A 107 4.05 8.75 2.75
CA ALA A 107 3.82 9.39 1.46
C ALA A 107 3.64 8.36 0.36
N ILE A 108 2.79 8.66 -0.60
CA ILE A 108 2.72 8.03 -1.92
C ILE A 108 3.05 9.09 -2.97
N VAL A 109 3.97 8.77 -3.86
CA VAL A 109 4.31 9.61 -5.02
C VAL A 109 3.69 9.02 -6.27
N VAL A 110 2.91 9.83 -6.98
CA VAL A 110 2.24 9.43 -8.23
C VAL A 110 2.75 10.32 -9.37
N ASP A 111 3.47 9.71 -10.30
CA ASP A 111 4.03 10.36 -11.48
C ASP A 111 2.92 10.87 -12.40
N GLY A 112 3.05 12.12 -12.86
CA GLY A 112 2.20 12.71 -13.88
C GLY A 112 0.70 12.78 -13.54
N PHE A 113 0.31 12.74 -12.26
CA PHE A 113 -1.09 12.76 -11.86
C PHE A 113 -1.75 14.12 -12.11
N THR A 114 -2.55 14.18 -13.15
CA THR A 114 -3.31 15.37 -13.53
C THR A 114 -4.76 15.28 -13.10
N ALA A 115 -5.10 15.93 -11.99
CA ALA A 115 -6.48 16.02 -11.52
C ALA A 115 -6.78 17.43 -11.03
N THR A 116 -8.05 17.84 -11.13
CA THR A 116 -8.49 19.10 -10.55
C THR A 116 -8.48 19.02 -9.02
N ARG A 117 -8.32 20.16 -8.35
CA ARG A 117 -8.39 20.23 -6.89
C ARG A 117 -9.65 19.55 -6.32
N LYS A 118 -10.80 19.75 -6.97
CA LYS A 118 -12.05 19.14 -6.55
C LYS A 118 -12.00 17.61 -6.54
N VAL A 119 -11.34 17.00 -7.53
CA VAL A 119 -11.17 15.53 -7.60
C VAL A 119 -10.26 15.06 -6.48
N ILE A 120 -9.14 15.76 -6.25
CA ILE A 120 -8.19 15.41 -5.19
C ILE A 120 -8.82 15.54 -3.79
N ASP A 121 -9.54 16.65 -3.54
CA ASP A 121 -10.24 16.84 -2.28
C ASP A 121 -11.32 15.75 -2.08
N GLY A 122 -11.96 15.29 -3.17
CA GLY A 122 -12.89 14.15 -3.14
C GLY A 122 -12.20 12.84 -2.77
N ILE A 123 -11.01 12.57 -3.30
CA ILE A 123 -10.21 11.38 -2.94
C ILE A 123 -9.82 11.44 -1.45
N CYS A 124 -9.35 12.59 -0.97
CA CYS A 124 -9.01 12.75 0.44
C CYS A 124 -10.21 12.53 1.37
N ALA A 125 -11.39 13.03 0.97
CA ALA A 125 -12.62 12.80 1.73
C ALA A 125 -13.03 11.32 1.77
N GLU A 126 -12.89 10.60 0.65
CA GLU A 126 -13.15 9.16 0.57
C GLU A 126 -12.20 8.37 1.45
N VAL A 127 -10.91 8.70 1.44
CA VAL A 127 -9.91 8.09 2.34
C VAL A 127 -10.32 8.29 3.82
N GLU A 128 -10.77 9.50 4.21
CA GLU A 128 -11.21 9.76 5.58
C GLU A 128 -12.45 8.93 5.95
N VAL A 129 -13.39 8.76 5.04
CA VAL A 129 -14.58 7.92 5.25
C VAL A 129 -14.21 6.46 5.45
N GLN A 130 -13.30 5.93 4.63
CA GLN A 130 -12.94 4.51 4.67
C GLN A 130 -12.00 4.14 5.80
N THR A 131 -11.11 5.05 6.21
CA THR A 131 -10.02 4.74 7.15
C THR A 131 -10.14 5.46 8.49
N ALA A 132 -11.08 6.39 8.64
CA ALA A 132 -11.20 7.32 9.77
C ALA A 132 -9.91 8.12 10.03
N ASN A 133 -9.06 8.29 9.02
CA ASN A 133 -7.82 9.06 9.09
C ASN A 133 -7.73 10.01 7.89
N LYS A 134 -7.16 11.19 8.10
CA LYS A 134 -7.09 12.23 7.07
C LYS A 134 -5.93 12.00 6.11
N ALA A 135 -6.21 12.22 4.82
CA ALA A 135 -5.20 12.34 3.78
C ALA A 135 -4.93 13.82 3.48
N PHE A 136 -3.69 14.12 3.16
CA PHE A 136 -3.20 15.43 2.77
C PHE A 136 -2.46 15.29 1.44
N TRP A 137 -2.19 16.40 0.77
CA TRP A 137 -1.52 16.36 -0.52
C TRP A 137 -0.78 17.65 -0.85
N PHE A 138 0.15 17.53 -1.77
CA PHE A 138 0.76 18.63 -2.52
C PHE A 138 1.21 18.12 -3.90
N LYS A 139 1.64 19.02 -4.77
CA LYS A 139 2.23 18.70 -6.08
C LYS A 139 3.53 19.44 -6.26
N LEU A 140 4.43 18.86 -7.05
CA LEU A 140 5.55 19.57 -7.65
C LEU A 140 5.12 19.96 -9.07
N ASP A 141 4.99 21.27 -9.34
CA ASP A 141 4.59 21.74 -10.66
C ASP A 141 5.73 21.68 -11.69
N GLU A 142 5.43 21.97 -12.94
CA GLU A 142 6.40 21.97 -14.05
C GLU A 142 7.56 22.97 -13.88
N ASN A 143 7.38 24.00 -13.03
CA ASN A 143 8.40 24.98 -12.70
C ASN A 143 9.26 24.57 -11.50
N GLY A 144 9.01 23.41 -10.91
CA GLY A 144 9.68 22.93 -9.73
C GLY A 144 9.20 23.60 -8.43
N GLU A 145 7.98 24.14 -8.40
CA GLU A 145 7.40 24.75 -7.20
C GLU A 145 6.41 23.81 -6.52
N LEU A 146 6.43 23.76 -5.17
CA LEU A 146 5.44 23.03 -4.40
C LEU A 146 4.13 23.81 -4.36
N VAL A 147 3.05 23.19 -4.84
CA VAL A 147 1.75 23.83 -4.99
C VAL A 147 0.60 22.97 -4.43
N GLY A 148 -0.49 23.64 -4.04
CA GLY A 148 -1.71 22.98 -3.55
C GLY A 148 -1.60 22.48 -2.12
N GLY A 149 -2.71 21.94 -1.61
CA GLY A 149 -2.80 21.29 -0.30
C GLY A 149 -2.02 21.93 0.82
N ILE A 150 -1.03 21.21 1.33
CA ILE A 150 -0.15 21.64 2.43
C ILE A 150 1.16 22.31 1.95
N ALA A 151 1.33 22.53 0.65
CA ALA A 151 2.57 23.06 0.07
C ALA A 151 3.10 24.34 0.76
N LYS A 152 2.21 25.20 1.28
CA LYS A 152 2.59 26.42 1.99
C LYS A 152 3.45 26.19 3.24
N PHE A 153 3.35 25.03 3.86
CA PHE A 153 4.13 24.66 5.05
C PHE A 153 5.50 24.06 4.69
N LEU A 154 5.74 23.78 3.41
CA LEU A 154 6.92 23.07 2.94
C LEU A 154 7.88 23.96 2.14
N GLN A 155 7.58 25.25 1.96
CA GLN A 155 8.36 26.15 1.12
C GLN A 155 9.81 26.30 1.60
N ASP A 156 10.01 26.44 2.91
CA ASP A 156 11.33 26.63 3.51
C ASP A 156 12.22 25.37 3.47
N ARG A 157 11.63 24.24 3.13
CA ARG A 157 12.29 22.92 3.03
C ARG A 157 12.07 22.22 1.69
N LYS A 158 11.66 22.96 0.68
CA LYS A 158 11.31 22.45 -0.66
C LYS A 158 12.36 21.48 -1.20
N GLU A 159 13.62 21.89 -1.20
CA GLU A 159 14.74 21.08 -1.72
C GLU A 159 14.89 19.75 -0.96
N ALA A 160 14.76 19.79 0.37
CA ALA A 160 14.83 18.58 1.21
C ALA A 160 13.67 17.62 0.91
N VAL A 161 12.44 18.13 0.73
CA VAL A 161 11.26 17.34 0.39
C VAL A 161 11.42 16.69 -0.98
N ILE A 162 11.85 17.46 -1.99
CA ILE A 162 12.11 16.95 -3.35
C ILE A 162 13.15 15.83 -3.32
N ALA A 163 14.26 16.06 -2.61
CA ALA A 163 15.34 15.07 -2.51
C ALA A 163 14.92 13.80 -1.76
N ALA A 164 14.22 13.96 -0.62
CA ALA A 164 13.81 12.84 0.23
C ALA A 164 12.79 11.92 -0.45
N LEU A 165 11.85 12.48 -1.21
CA LEU A 165 10.80 11.74 -1.91
C LEU A 165 11.14 11.42 -3.38
N GLY A 166 12.28 11.91 -3.88
CA GLY A 166 12.73 11.70 -5.25
C GLY A 166 11.80 12.32 -6.30
N LEU A 167 11.20 13.48 -5.99
CA LEU A 167 10.17 14.10 -6.81
C LEU A 167 10.70 14.64 -8.14
N LYS A 168 9.86 14.56 -9.15
CA LYS A 168 10.05 15.15 -10.48
C LYS A 168 8.93 16.15 -10.77
N PRO A 169 9.18 17.15 -11.64
CA PRO A 169 8.11 18.05 -12.10
C PRO A 169 6.89 17.26 -12.63
N GLY A 170 5.70 17.64 -12.17
CA GLY A 170 4.45 16.96 -12.47
C GLY A 170 3.99 15.93 -11.43
N ASP A 171 4.84 15.57 -10.45
CA ASP A 171 4.48 14.58 -9.44
C ASP A 171 3.43 15.11 -8.45
N PHE A 172 2.52 14.22 -8.11
CA PHE A 172 1.57 14.37 -7.01
C PHE A 172 2.04 13.56 -5.81
N VAL A 173 1.90 14.14 -4.62
CA VAL A 173 2.22 13.48 -3.36
C VAL A 173 0.98 13.43 -2.47
N GLY A 174 0.52 12.22 -2.18
CA GLY A 174 -0.46 11.94 -1.13
C GLY A 174 0.25 11.65 0.18
N LEU A 175 -0.28 12.15 1.29
CA LEU A 175 0.30 12.02 2.62
C LEU A 175 -0.73 11.61 3.64
N THR A 176 -0.32 10.76 4.56
CA THR A 176 -1.10 10.41 5.75
C THR A 176 -0.23 10.52 7.00
N ALA A 177 -0.86 10.80 8.13
CA ALA A 177 -0.16 10.93 9.41
C ALA A 177 -0.92 10.23 10.53
N GLY A 178 -0.16 9.71 11.49
CA GLY A 178 -0.75 9.03 12.65
C GLY A 178 0.24 8.15 13.36
N LYS A 179 -0.24 7.30 14.26
CA LYS A 179 0.57 6.19 14.79
C LYS A 179 1.02 5.33 13.61
N LYS A 180 2.23 4.78 13.67
CA LYS A 180 2.89 4.09 12.54
C LYS A 180 1.93 3.16 11.76
N LEU A 181 1.24 2.26 12.44
CA LEU A 181 0.33 1.31 11.78
C LEU A 181 -0.88 2.00 11.12
N ALA A 182 -1.43 3.05 11.74
CA ALA A 182 -2.54 3.80 11.15
C ALA A 182 -2.09 4.56 9.90
N ALA A 183 -0.94 5.23 9.94
CA ALA A 183 -0.39 5.93 8.78
C ALA A 183 -0.13 4.96 7.60
N GLN A 184 0.45 3.79 7.88
CA GLN A 184 0.71 2.76 6.87
C GLN A 184 -0.56 2.22 6.20
N LYS A 185 -1.61 1.96 6.97
CA LYS A 185 -2.87 1.40 6.43
C LYS A 185 -3.74 2.43 5.71
N THR A 186 -3.51 3.71 5.94
CA THR A 186 -4.27 4.80 5.30
C THR A 186 -3.64 5.23 3.98
N ALA A 187 -2.33 5.18 3.90
CA ALA A 187 -1.59 5.54 2.69
C ALA A 187 -1.70 4.46 1.61
#